data_66dd4e56b8802c322439ac8a28d719d3
#
_entry.id   66dd4e56b8802c322439ac8a28d719d3
#
_cell.length_a   1.000
_cell.length_b   1.000
_cell.length_c   1.000
_cell.angle_alpha   90.00
_cell.angle_beta   90.00
_cell.angle_gamma   90.00
#
_symmetry.space_group_name_H-M   'P 1'
#
loop_
_entity.id
_entity.type
_entity.pdbx_description
1 polymer ?
#
loop_
_entity_poly.entity_id
_entity_poly.type
_entity_poly.pdbx_seq_one_letter_code
_entity_poly.pdbx_strand_id
1 'polypeptide(L)'
;YGDHRDLHLSIRRQRQMCIRDSFNDLLQDEGVKNIKLGNLGVGMFFLPNKAAVNHSETIQIIENTILEDGVKLLLTRSVPVNTTVLGEKALDTLPEIYQFFVSPKSSLNQDKFERQLFKIRKKIEAKAIKNKIEDLYCCSFSSKTICYKGMLVPRQLDQFYLDLRNPNYKTNLAVFHSRYSTNTFPDWKLAHPYRAIGHNGEINTLMGNKSWIRARENSAISKIWKENINDIKPFVAADGSDSADLDNALELLTLSGRSILESVCMLIPEAYEKDPDINEDLRAFYDYSSCIVEPWDGPAAVVFTDGRYVGAALDRNGLRPIRYNITDDNLIVLGSEIGIVDIPPKNIIRSGRVAPGKILAVDTKEKILMFDNEIKENLSKSTNYKDWASESFHKASEMLSANELNKNVEIDLNEDDLLNLQKAFGYTLEDMERLIEPMSINGKEPMGSMGDDTPISALSSKPKSVFTYFKQRFAQVTNPPIDPYREESVMSLRVLIGDKSN
;
A
#
# COMPACT_ATOMS: atom_id res chain seq x y z
N TYR A 1 -21.60 -10.75 -17.57
CA TYR A 1 -22.53 -10.13 -16.60
C TYR A 1 -22.54 -11.03 -15.37
N GLY A 2 -21.70 -10.75 -14.39
CA GLY A 2 -21.67 -11.47 -13.11
C GLY A 2 -22.63 -10.80 -12.13
N ASP A 3 -23.33 -11.63 -11.38
CA ASP A 3 -24.26 -11.24 -10.32
C ASP A 3 -23.47 -10.49 -9.22
N HIS A 4 -23.77 -9.20 -9.02
CA HIS A 4 -22.99 -8.26 -8.19
C HIS A 4 -23.39 -8.25 -6.71
N ARG A 5 -23.95 -9.33 -6.16
CA ARG A 5 -24.69 -9.29 -4.89
C ARG A 5 -23.91 -9.61 -3.61
N ASP A 6 -22.64 -9.90 -3.64
CA ASP A 6 -21.98 -10.48 -2.44
C ASP A 6 -20.74 -9.72 -1.97
N LEU A 7 -20.94 -8.55 -1.35
CA LEU A 7 -19.92 -7.85 -0.59
C LEU A 7 -20.49 -7.32 0.73
N HIS A 8 -20.07 -7.89 1.85
CA HIS A 8 -20.61 -7.57 3.16
C HIS A 8 -19.55 -7.03 4.13
N LEU A 9 -19.69 -5.80 4.60
CA LEU A 9 -19.05 -5.29 5.80
C LEU A 9 -20.11 -5.12 6.88
N SER A 10 -20.01 -5.86 7.98
CA SER A 10 -20.98 -5.82 9.06
C SER A 10 -20.29 -5.53 10.40
N ILE A 11 -20.64 -4.41 11.03
CA ILE A 11 -20.22 -4.07 12.40
C ILE A 11 -21.47 -4.06 13.27
N ARG A 12 -21.65 -5.09 14.10
CA ARG A 12 -22.77 -5.17 15.06
C ARG A 12 -22.30 -4.85 16.48
N ARG A 13 -23.21 -4.25 17.26
CA ARG A 13 -23.05 -3.99 18.68
C ARG A 13 -22.90 -5.29 19.45
N GLN A 14 -21.71 -5.87 19.52
CA GLN A 14 -21.37 -6.94 20.46
C GLN A 14 -19.96 -6.72 21.00
N ARG A 15 -19.69 -7.27 22.20
CA ARG A 15 -18.43 -7.17 22.95
C ARG A 15 -17.23 -7.29 22.00
N GLN A 16 -16.22 -6.48 22.22
CA GLN A 16 -14.93 -6.55 21.55
C GLN A 16 -14.44 -8.01 21.53
N MET A 17 -14.71 -8.69 20.41
CA MET A 17 -14.32 -10.10 20.24
C MET A 17 -12.93 -10.10 19.64
N CYS A 18 -12.03 -10.80 20.29
CA CYS A 18 -10.65 -10.96 19.84
C CYS A 18 -10.49 -12.27 19.09
N ILE A 19 -9.41 -12.36 18.33
CA ILE A 19 -8.93 -13.62 17.72
C ILE A 19 -8.97 -14.78 18.74
N ARG A 20 -8.59 -14.52 20.01
CA ARG A 20 -8.64 -15.52 21.08
C ARG A 20 -10.01 -16.16 21.23
N ASP A 21 -11.07 -15.36 21.24
CA ASP A 21 -12.42 -15.87 21.52
C ASP A 21 -12.95 -16.73 20.36
N SER A 22 -12.53 -16.44 19.13
CA SER A 22 -12.86 -17.23 17.94
C SER A 22 -12.19 -18.62 17.93
N PHE A 23 -11.03 -18.76 18.57
CA PHE A 23 -10.28 -20.03 18.62
C PHE A 23 -10.20 -20.63 20.02
N ASN A 24 -10.98 -20.12 20.97
CA ASN A 24 -10.89 -20.55 22.36
C ASN A 24 -11.21 -22.06 22.53
N ASP A 25 -12.25 -22.53 21.88
CA ASP A 25 -12.65 -23.93 21.94
C ASP A 25 -11.57 -24.85 21.37
N LEU A 26 -11.07 -24.51 20.17
CA LEU A 26 -9.96 -25.22 19.54
C LEU A 26 -8.72 -25.30 20.43
N LEU A 27 -8.33 -24.19 21.03
CA LEU A 27 -7.13 -24.13 21.87
C LEU A 27 -7.33 -24.90 23.19
N GLN A 28 -8.54 -24.92 23.75
CA GLN A 28 -8.88 -25.71 24.93
C GLN A 28 -8.86 -27.21 24.68
N ASP A 29 -9.37 -27.63 23.52
CA ASP A 29 -9.35 -29.03 23.09
C ASP A 29 -7.92 -29.56 22.94
N GLU A 30 -7.00 -28.68 22.49
CA GLU A 30 -5.56 -28.95 22.38
C GLU A 30 -4.79 -28.70 23.69
N GLY A 31 -5.48 -28.50 24.82
CA GLY A 31 -4.88 -28.35 26.13
C GLY A 31 -4.26 -27.00 26.43
N VAL A 32 -4.38 -26.02 25.54
CA VAL A 32 -3.84 -24.66 25.72
C VAL A 32 -4.79 -23.82 26.58
N LYS A 33 -4.38 -23.50 27.81
CA LYS A 33 -5.21 -22.78 28.80
C LYS A 33 -4.57 -21.42 29.16
N ASN A 34 -5.42 -20.48 29.63
CA ASN A 34 -5.01 -19.22 30.26
C ASN A 34 -4.25 -18.22 29.36
N ILE A 35 -4.60 -18.11 28.10
CA ILE A 35 -4.06 -17.06 27.21
C ILE A 35 -4.73 -15.72 27.57
N LYS A 36 -3.90 -14.72 27.88
CA LYS A 36 -4.38 -13.36 28.15
C LYS A 36 -4.89 -12.70 26.87
N LEU A 37 -5.87 -11.82 27.03
CA LEU A 37 -6.38 -10.99 25.95
C LEU A 37 -5.25 -10.20 25.25
N GLY A 38 -5.21 -10.20 23.92
CA GLY A 38 -4.17 -9.54 23.13
C GLY A 38 -2.82 -10.27 23.08
N ASN A 39 -2.69 -11.44 23.75
CA ASN A 39 -1.46 -12.25 23.75
C ASN A 39 -1.57 -13.54 22.91
N LEU A 40 -2.60 -13.69 22.11
CA LEU A 40 -2.69 -14.72 21.09
C LEU A 40 -2.42 -14.11 19.72
N GLY A 41 -1.36 -14.56 19.05
CA GLY A 41 -1.10 -14.29 17.65
C GLY A 41 -1.46 -15.49 16.80
N VAL A 42 -1.99 -15.24 15.60
CA VAL A 42 -2.32 -16.29 14.63
C VAL A 42 -1.66 -15.95 13.30
N GLY A 43 -0.78 -16.86 12.85
CA GLY A 43 -0.21 -16.84 11.51
C GLY A 43 -1.08 -17.66 10.56
N MET A 44 -1.46 -17.10 9.43
CA MET A 44 -2.14 -17.78 8.33
C MET A 44 -1.19 -17.85 7.15
N PHE A 45 -0.82 -19.06 6.74
CA PHE A 45 0.22 -19.27 5.74
C PHE A 45 -0.27 -20.19 4.62
N PHE A 46 0.10 -19.83 3.40
CA PHE A 46 0.11 -20.74 2.26
C PHE A 46 1.50 -21.38 2.18
N LEU A 47 1.55 -22.69 2.09
CA LEU A 47 2.75 -23.49 2.02
C LEU A 47 2.80 -24.26 0.71
N PRO A 48 3.99 -24.70 0.28
CA PRO A 48 4.12 -25.65 -0.84
C PRO A 48 3.23 -26.88 -0.65
N ASN A 49 2.77 -27.46 -1.74
CA ASN A 49 1.97 -28.68 -1.70
C ASN A 49 2.69 -29.80 -0.90
N LYS A 50 1.93 -30.65 -0.20
CA LYS A 50 2.47 -31.77 0.60
C LYS A 50 3.40 -32.71 -0.18
N ALA A 51 3.18 -32.86 -1.47
CA ALA A 51 4.03 -33.64 -2.34
C ALA A 51 5.34 -32.95 -2.72
N ALA A 52 5.45 -31.63 -2.43
CA ALA A 52 6.70 -30.90 -2.70
C ALA A 52 7.81 -31.33 -1.73
N VAL A 53 9.02 -31.46 -2.23
CA VAL A 53 10.20 -31.90 -1.45
C VAL A 53 10.45 -31.00 -0.24
N ASN A 54 10.16 -29.70 -0.35
CA ASN A 54 10.43 -28.68 0.66
C ASN A 54 9.26 -28.42 1.64
N HIS A 55 8.15 -29.18 1.57
CA HIS A 55 6.97 -28.92 2.43
C HIS A 55 7.31 -29.01 3.92
N SER A 56 7.90 -30.12 4.36
CA SER A 56 8.28 -30.32 5.77
C SER A 56 9.36 -29.35 6.23
N GLU A 57 10.32 -29.02 5.37
CA GLU A 57 11.35 -28.02 5.64
C GLU A 57 10.73 -26.63 5.85
N THR A 58 9.72 -26.27 5.04
CA THR A 58 9.01 -25.00 5.17
C THR A 58 8.34 -24.85 6.54
N ILE A 59 7.66 -25.90 7.02
CA ILE A 59 7.07 -25.90 8.36
C ILE A 59 8.15 -25.68 9.44
N GLN A 60 9.26 -26.41 9.35
CA GLN A 60 10.37 -26.27 10.28
C GLN A 60 10.99 -24.87 10.28
N ILE A 61 11.14 -24.25 9.12
CA ILE A 61 11.65 -22.88 8.99
C ILE A 61 10.72 -21.91 9.73
N ILE A 62 9.39 -22.04 9.57
CA ILE A 62 8.41 -21.18 10.24
C ILE A 62 8.50 -21.40 11.76
N GLU A 63 8.42 -22.64 12.24
CA GLU A 63 8.42 -22.99 13.66
C GLU A 63 9.73 -22.55 14.36
N ASN A 64 10.87 -22.85 13.76
CA ASN A 64 12.17 -22.45 14.30
C ASN A 64 12.30 -20.92 14.36
N THR A 65 11.84 -20.20 13.33
CA THR A 65 11.90 -18.73 13.33
C THR A 65 11.01 -18.12 14.41
N ILE A 66 9.84 -18.69 14.66
CA ILE A 66 8.95 -18.29 15.75
C ILE A 66 9.65 -18.48 17.10
N LEU A 67 10.27 -19.63 17.32
CA LEU A 67 10.92 -19.97 18.58
C LEU A 67 12.19 -19.13 18.83
N GLU A 68 12.98 -18.85 17.80
CA GLU A 68 14.20 -18.02 17.87
C GLU A 68 13.92 -16.60 18.35
N ASP A 69 12.78 -16.01 17.94
CA ASP A 69 12.42 -14.62 18.26
C ASP A 69 11.64 -14.44 19.57
N GLY A 70 11.74 -15.40 20.49
CA GLY A 70 11.21 -15.22 21.84
C GLY A 70 9.69 -15.33 21.98
N VAL A 71 9.06 -16.02 21.04
CA VAL A 71 7.63 -16.34 21.04
C VAL A 71 7.46 -17.84 21.34
N LYS A 72 6.37 -18.20 21.96
CA LYS A 72 5.97 -19.59 22.18
C LYS A 72 5.06 -20.04 21.03
N LEU A 73 5.40 -21.14 20.40
CA LEU A 73 4.48 -21.84 19.53
C LEU A 73 3.51 -22.65 20.40
N LEU A 74 2.22 -22.44 20.22
CA LEU A 74 1.16 -23.09 21.00
C LEU A 74 0.56 -24.26 20.23
N LEU A 75 0.32 -24.07 18.94
CA LEU A 75 -0.33 -25.04 18.07
C LEU A 75 0.07 -24.75 16.61
N THR A 76 0.34 -25.80 15.85
CA THR A 76 0.42 -25.78 14.39
C THR A 76 -0.70 -26.68 13.86
N ARG A 77 -1.54 -26.16 12.95
CA ARG A 77 -2.60 -26.97 12.33
C ARG A 77 -2.74 -26.72 10.83
N SER A 78 -3.15 -27.74 10.10
CA SER A 78 -3.74 -27.55 8.78
C SER A 78 -5.13 -26.96 8.93
N VAL A 79 -5.43 -25.92 8.14
CA VAL A 79 -6.75 -25.28 8.15
C VAL A 79 -7.78 -26.23 7.52
N PRO A 80 -8.93 -26.46 8.18
CA PRO A 80 -9.95 -27.31 7.61
C PRO A 80 -10.61 -26.65 6.40
N VAL A 81 -10.42 -27.24 5.22
CA VAL A 81 -10.94 -26.74 3.95
C VAL A 81 -11.75 -27.80 3.21
N ASN A 82 -12.76 -27.36 2.47
CA ASN A 82 -13.53 -28.20 1.56
C ASN A 82 -13.11 -27.91 0.11
N THR A 83 -12.30 -28.77 -0.46
CA THR A 83 -11.76 -28.61 -1.81
C THR A 83 -12.78 -28.92 -2.92
N THR A 84 -13.90 -29.58 -2.60
CA THR A 84 -14.92 -29.98 -3.60
C THR A 84 -15.66 -28.81 -4.21
N VAL A 85 -15.57 -27.62 -3.60
CA VAL A 85 -16.22 -26.40 -4.07
C VAL A 85 -15.37 -25.62 -5.07
N LEU A 86 -14.10 -26.02 -5.27
CA LEU A 86 -13.16 -25.31 -6.11
C LEU A 86 -13.32 -25.70 -7.58
N GLY A 87 -13.03 -24.74 -8.46
CA GLY A 87 -12.85 -25.02 -9.88
C GLY A 87 -11.45 -25.58 -10.16
N GLU A 88 -11.28 -26.23 -11.33
CA GLU A 88 -10.07 -26.92 -11.77
C GLU A 88 -8.80 -26.09 -11.58
N LYS A 89 -8.76 -24.85 -12.11
CA LYS A 89 -7.59 -23.95 -12.00
C LYS A 89 -7.21 -23.62 -10.55
N ALA A 90 -8.19 -23.51 -9.67
CA ALA A 90 -7.93 -23.25 -8.26
C ALA A 90 -7.41 -24.49 -7.52
N LEU A 91 -7.85 -25.67 -7.94
CA LEU A 91 -7.35 -26.95 -7.44
C LEU A 91 -5.91 -27.22 -7.86
N ASP A 92 -5.56 -26.95 -9.13
CA ASP A 92 -4.23 -27.19 -9.68
C ASP A 92 -3.13 -26.41 -8.95
N THR A 93 -3.48 -25.23 -8.44
CA THR A 93 -2.55 -24.32 -7.75
C THR A 93 -2.84 -24.19 -6.25
N LEU A 94 -3.65 -25.09 -5.70
CA LEU A 94 -4.05 -25.04 -4.30
C LEU A 94 -2.82 -25.21 -3.37
N PRO A 95 -2.50 -24.21 -2.54
CA PRO A 95 -1.46 -24.35 -1.53
C PRO A 95 -1.96 -25.18 -0.35
N GLU A 96 -1.05 -25.73 0.42
CA GLU A 96 -1.38 -26.19 1.76
C GLU A 96 -1.60 -24.98 2.69
N ILE A 97 -2.68 -24.98 3.44
CA ILE A 97 -3.07 -23.84 4.27
C ILE A 97 -2.88 -24.21 5.73
N TYR A 98 -1.99 -23.48 6.40
CA TYR A 98 -1.64 -23.74 7.81
C TYR A 98 -1.85 -22.52 8.68
N GLN A 99 -2.19 -22.80 9.94
CA GLN A 99 -2.22 -21.79 11.00
C GLN A 99 -1.22 -22.13 12.08
N PHE A 100 -0.50 -21.08 12.53
CA PHE A 100 0.45 -21.15 13.64
C PHE A 100 -0.06 -20.24 14.75
N PHE A 101 -0.39 -20.84 15.88
CA PHE A 101 -0.87 -20.14 17.06
C PHE A 101 0.30 -19.88 17.99
N VAL A 102 0.46 -18.63 18.39
CA VAL A 102 1.63 -18.19 19.14
C VAL A 102 1.27 -17.26 20.30
N SER A 103 2.11 -17.23 21.32
CA SER A 103 2.01 -16.24 22.40
C SER A 103 3.37 -15.70 22.77
N PRO A 104 3.47 -14.47 23.31
CA PRO A 104 4.75 -13.95 23.79
C PRO A 104 5.22 -14.75 25.02
N LYS A 105 6.53 -14.93 25.17
CA LYS A 105 7.13 -15.59 26.36
C LYS A 105 6.91 -14.81 27.64
N SER A 106 6.83 -13.49 27.54
CA SER A 106 6.53 -12.57 28.64
C SER A 106 5.37 -11.67 28.25
N SER A 107 4.65 -11.11 29.23
CA SER A 107 3.54 -10.20 28.96
C SER A 107 4.05 -8.97 28.21
N LEU A 108 3.59 -8.77 27.00
CA LEU A 108 3.86 -7.60 26.16
C LEU A 108 2.58 -6.78 26.02
N ASN A 109 2.74 -5.48 25.74
CA ASN A 109 1.64 -4.71 25.23
C ASN A 109 1.37 -5.14 23.78
N GLN A 110 0.11 -5.05 23.35
CA GLN A 110 -0.33 -5.59 22.05
C GLN A 110 0.45 -5.01 20.87
N ASP A 111 0.79 -3.72 20.88
CA ASP A 111 1.54 -3.09 19.77
C ASP A 111 2.99 -3.58 19.70
N LYS A 112 3.63 -3.88 20.84
CA LYS A 112 4.95 -4.51 20.84
C LYS A 112 4.88 -5.95 20.34
N PHE A 113 3.79 -6.64 20.65
CA PHE A 113 3.59 -7.99 20.15
C PHE A 113 3.32 -8.01 18.65
N GLU A 114 2.49 -7.09 18.13
CA GLU A 114 2.31 -6.91 16.68
C GLU A 114 3.64 -6.68 15.95
N ARG A 115 4.49 -5.79 16.46
CA ARG A 115 5.83 -5.57 15.90
C ARG A 115 6.71 -6.81 15.92
N GLN A 116 6.62 -7.62 16.98
CA GLN A 116 7.36 -8.88 17.07
C GLN A 116 6.86 -9.88 16.03
N LEU A 117 5.55 -10.02 15.85
CA LEU A 117 4.95 -10.89 14.82
C LEU A 117 5.34 -10.45 13.41
N PHE A 118 5.30 -9.15 13.14
CA PHE A 118 5.75 -8.58 11.87
C PHE A 118 7.22 -8.92 11.59
N LYS A 119 8.11 -8.72 12.57
CA LYS A 119 9.52 -9.06 12.44
C LYS A 119 9.73 -10.55 12.16
N ILE A 120 9.02 -11.43 12.87
CA ILE A 120 9.09 -12.88 12.65
C ILE A 120 8.65 -13.21 11.22
N ARG A 121 7.55 -12.63 10.75
CA ARG A 121 7.07 -12.82 9.38
C ARG A 121 8.14 -12.42 8.35
N LYS A 122 8.73 -11.23 8.48
CA LYS A 122 9.78 -10.77 7.57
C LYS A 122 11.01 -11.69 7.58
N LYS A 123 11.39 -12.22 8.74
CA LYS A 123 12.48 -13.21 8.85
C LYS A 123 12.10 -14.54 8.18
N ILE A 124 10.86 -14.99 8.30
CA ILE A 124 10.36 -16.18 7.59
C ILE A 124 10.43 -15.97 6.08
N GLU A 125 9.92 -14.83 5.57
CA GLU A 125 9.98 -14.46 4.17
C GLU A 125 11.42 -14.41 3.64
N ALA A 126 12.34 -13.81 4.39
CA ALA A 126 13.76 -13.75 4.03
C ALA A 126 14.43 -15.14 4.01
N LYS A 127 14.11 -16.02 4.98
CA LYS A 127 14.61 -17.40 5.01
C LYS A 127 14.04 -18.22 3.82
N ALA A 128 12.78 -18.01 3.46
CA ALA A 128 12.16 -18.66 2.30
C ALA A 128 12.89 -18.29 1.00
N ILE A 129 13.14 -17.00 0.79
CA ILE A 129 13.91 -16.52 -0.38
C ILE A 129 15.31 -17.15 -0.41
N LYS A 130 16.02 -17.16 0.73
CA LYS A 130 17.36 -17.74 0.85
C LYS A 130 17.38 -19.23 0.50
N ASN A 131 16.35 -19.97 0.90
CA ASN A 131 16.20 -21.41 0.65
C ASN A 131 15.46 -21.72 -0.67
N LYS A 132 15.14 -20.71 -1.49
CA LYS A 132 14.44 -20.84 -2.78
C LYS A 132 13.07 -21.53 -2.65
N ILE A 133 12.34 -21.23 -1.61
CA ILE A 133 10.96 -21.70 -1.39
C ILE A 133 10.01 -20.65 -1.98
N GLU A 134 9.50 -20.91 -3.18
CA GLU A 134 8.71 -19.94 -3.95
C GLU A 134 7.24 -19.86 -3.51
N ASP A 135 6.68 -20.98 -3.01
CA ASP A 135 5.25 -21.11 -2.70
C ASP A 135 4.90 -20.78 -1.24
N LEU A 136 5.83 -20.21 -0.47
CA LEU A 136 5.54 -19.74 0.88
C LEU A 136 5.00 -18.31 0.83
N TYR A 137 3.80 -18.13 1.37
CA TYR A 137 3.19 -16.81 1.52
C TYR A 137 2.47 -16.66 2.86
N CYS A 138 2.71 -15.56 3.57
CA CYS A 138 2.00 -15.22 4.80
C CYS A 138 0.80 -14.32 4.50
N CYS A 139 -0.41 -14.86 4.63
CA CYS A 139 -1.66 -14.10 4.46
C CYS A 139 -1.85 -13.07 5.58
N SER A 140 -1.55 -13.46 6.81
CA SER A 140 -1.55 -12.60 8.00
C SER A 140 -0.74 -13.23 9.12
N PHE A 141 -0.13 -12.43 9.99
CA PHE A 141 0.46 -12.88 11.25
C PHE A 141 0.29 -11.79 12.29
N SER A 142 -0.80 -11.85 13.05
CA SER A 142 -1.25 -10.76 13.91
C SER A 142 -1.99 -11.28 15.15
N SER A 143 -2.03 -10.46 16.19
CA SER A 143 -2.90 -10.66 17.36
C SER A 143 -4.23 -9.91 17.28
N LYS A 144 -4.42 -9.15 16.18
CA LYS A 144 -5.59 -8.27 15.96
C LYS A 144 -6.46 -8.71 14.80
N THR A 145 -5.85 -9.21 13.73
CA THR A 145 -6.53 -9.54 12.46
C THR A 145 -6.13 -10.92 11.95
N ILE A 146 -7.01 -11.53 11.18
CA ILE A 146 -6.76 -12.77 10.45
C ILE A 146 -7.31 -12.64 9.03
N CYS A 147 -6.56 -13.11 8.03
CA CYS A 147 -6.93 -13.01 6.63
C CYS A 147 -7.23 -14.38 6.04
N TYR A 148 -8.48 -14.61 5.64
CA TYR A 148 -8.93 -15.74 4.84
C TYR A 148 -9.09 -15.28 3.40
N LYS A 149 -8.32 -15.85 2.48
CA LYS A 149 -8.34 -15.46 1.07
C LYS A 149 -8.00 -16.63 0.16
N GLY A 150 -8.21 -16.47 -1.14
CA GLY A 150 -7.86 -17.51 -2.10
C GLY A 150 -8.47 -17.32 -3.47
N MET A 151 -8.27 -18.29 -4.36
CA MET A 151 -8.85 -18.34 -5.69
C MET A 151 -10.31 -18.81 -5.62
N LEU A 152 -11.16 -17.96 -5.03
CA LEU A 152 -12.55 -18.26 -4.69
C LEU A 152 -13.47 -17.20 -5.31
N VAL A 153 -14.67 -17.60 -5.72
CA VAL A 153 -15.76 -16.64 -5.89
C VAL A 153 -16.42 -16.40 -4.52
N PRO A 154 -17.07 -15.24 -4.28
CA PRO A 154 -17.58 -14.87 -2.96
C PRO A 154 -18.38 -15.96 -2.24
N ARG A 155 -19.25 -16.68 -2.97
CA ARG A 155 -20.09 -17.75 -2.42
C ARG A 155 -19.32 -18.97 -1.93
N GLN A 156 -18.07 -19.15 -2.37
CA GLN A 156 -17.24 -20.28 -2.01
C GLN A 156 -16.47 -20.05 -0.70
N LEU A 157 -16.32 -18.83 -0.24
CA LEU A 157 -15.43 -18.50 0.87
C LEU A 157 -15.76 -19.28 2.15
N ASP A 158 -17.00 -19.23 2.62
CA ASP A 158 -17.45 -19.98 3.81
C ASP A 158 -17.65 -21.47 3.54
N GLN A 159 -17.89 -21.85 2.26
CA GLN A 159 -17.98 -23.25 1.88
C GLN A 159 -16.61 -23.90 1.82
N PHE A 160 -15.58 -23.15 1.46
CA PHE A 160 -14.20 -23.60 1.41
C PHE A 160 -13.55 -23.60 2.79
N TYR A 161 -13.57 -22.47 3.50
CA TYR A 161 -13.01 -22.34 4.84
C TYR A 161 -14.05 -22.72 5.90
N LEU A 162 -13.98 -23.95 6.42
CA LEU A 162 -14.99 -24.47 7.35
C LEU A 162 -15.03 -23.73 8.69
N ASP A 163 -13.91 -23.13 9.12
CA ASP A 163 -13.83 -22.26 10.29
C ASP A 163 -14.86 -21.11 10.23
N LEU A 164 -15.11 -20.55 9.06
CA LEU A 164 -16.03 -19.43 8.89
C LEU A 164 -17.51 -19.79 9.12
N ARG A 165 -17.83 -21.10 9.18
CA ARG A 165 -19.16 -21.60 9.51
C ARG A 165 -19.37 -21.83 11.00
N ASN A 166 -18.31 -21.74 11.80
CA ASN A 166 -18.42 -21.89 13.25
C ASN A 166 -19.17 -20.68 13.83
N PRO A 167 -20.31 -20.86 14.51
CA PRO A 167 -21.10 -19.76 15.08
C PRO A 167 -20.35 -18.97 16.18
N ASN A 168 -19.30 -19.55 16.75
CA ASN A 168 -18.44 -18.91 17.73
C ASN A 168 -17.38 -18.01 17.05
N TYR A 169 -17.22 -18.12 15.72
CA TYR A 169 -16.33 -17.26 14.94
C TYR A 169 -17.03 -15.93 14.66
N LYS A 170 -16.75 -14.93 15.48
CA LYS A 170 -17.41 -13.62 15.44
C LYS A 170 -16.37 -12.51 15.33
N THR A 171 -16.75 -11.39 14.70
CA THR A 171 -15.87 -10.21 14.57
C THR A 171 -16.67 -8.91 14.66
N ASN A 172 -16.04 -7.83 15.14
CA ASN A 172 -16.61 -6.49 15.16
C ASN A 172 -16.40 -5.76 13.84
N LEU A 173 -15.46 -6.19 13.02
CA LEU A 173 -15.14 -5.60 11.74
C LEU A 173 -14.77 -6.68 10.73
N ALA A 174 -15.06 -6.43 9.47
CA ALA A 174 -14.63 -7.26 8.37
C ALA A 174 -14.27 -6.37 7.18
N VAL A 175 -13.13 -6.63 6.57
CA VAL A 175 -12.72 -6.08 5.28
C VAL A 175 -12.67 -7.23 4.30
N PHE A 176 -13.32 -7.06 3.14
CA PHE A 176 -13.33 -8.11 2.13
C PHE A 176 -13.37 -7.54 0.72
N HIS A 177 -12.98 -8.37 -0.24
CA HIS A 177 -12.88 -7.99 -1.63
C HIS A 177 -13.12 -9.21 -2.51
N SER A 178 -13.77 -9.04 -3.64
CA SER A 178 -14.17 -10.17 -4.51
C SER A 178 -13.23 -10.42 -5.69
N ARG A 179 -12.11 -9.70 -5.79
CA ARG A 179 -11.21 -9.79 -6.95
C ARG A 179 -9.74 -9.95 -6.53
N TYR A 180 -8.90 -10.18 -7.53
CA TYR A 180 -7.44 -10.22 -7.44
C TYR A 180 -6.85 -8.83 -7.75
N SER A 181 -5.55 -8.67 -7.48
CA SER A 181 -4.81 -7.50 -7.92
C SER A 181 -4.88 -7.34 -9.44
N THR A 182 -5.00 -6.10 -9.89
CA THR A 182 -5.01 -5.76 -11.31
C THR A 182 -3.67 -6.07 -11.99
N ASN A 183 -3.71 -6.31 -13.29
CA ASN A 183 -2.53 -6.55 -14.13
C ASN A 183 -1.65 -7.74 -13.69
N THR A 184 -2.23 -8.71 -12.99
CA THR A 184 -1.54 -9.93 -12.57
C THR A 184 -2.31 -11.17 -13.03
N PHE A 185 -1.60 -12.29 -13.21
CA PHE A 185 -2.27 -13.58 -13.35
C PHE A 185 -2.91 -13.98 -12.02
N PRO A 186 -4.11 -14.61 -12.04
CA PRO A 186 -4.75 -15.10 -10.83
C PRO A 186 -3.83 -16.07 -10.08
N ASP A 187 -3.60 -15.76 -8.80
CA ASP A 187 -2.78 -16.54 -7.88
C ASP A 187 -3.40 -16.44 -6.47
N TRP A 188 -3.28 -17.49 -5.68
CA TRP A 188 -3.78 -17.54 -4.31
C TRP A 188 -3.24 -16.39 -3.45
N LYS A 189 -1.97 -16.06 -3.58
CA LYS A 189 -1.31 -14.99 -2.82
C LYS A 189 -1.77 -13.59 -3.24
N LEU A 190 -2.21 -13.42 -4.48
CA LEU A 190 -2.63 -12.12 -5.05
C LEU A 190 -4.13 -11.84 -4.89
N ALA A 191 -4.90 -12.77 -4.32
CA ALA A 191 -6.28 -12.50 -3.94
C ALA A 191 -6.34 -11.40 -2.86
N HIS A 192 -7.31 -10.49 -2.95
CA HIS A 192 -7.63 -9.56 -1.88
C HIS A 192 -8.49 -10.20 -0.79
N PRO A 193 -8.56 -9.62 0.42
CA PRO A 193 -7.76 -8.48 0.91
C PRO A 193 -6.33 -8.89 1.22
N TYR A 194 -5.46 -7.88 1.36
CA TYR A 194 -4.15 -8.04 1.96
C TYR A 194 -4.25 -7.92 3.49
N ARG A 195 -3.11 -7.73 4.19
CA ARG A 195 -3.07 -7.73 5.67
C ARG A 195 -3.77 -6.54 6.30
N ALA A 196 -3.60 -5.37 5.69
CA ALA A 196 -4.17 -4.13 6.19
C ALA A 196 -5.15 -3.48 5.21
N ILE A 197 -5.14 -3.84 3.91
CA ILE A 197 -5.96 -3.18 2.90
C ILE A 197 -6.78 -4.12 2.02
N GLY A 198 -7.91 -3.56 1.51
CA GLY A 198 -8.56 -3.97 0.27
C GLY A 198 -8.52 -2.79 -0.70
N HIS A 199 -8.04 -2.99 -1.92
CA HIS A 199 -7.84 -1.95 -2.90
C HIS A 199 -8.61 -2.24 -4.18
N ASN A 200 -9.41 -1.28 -4.61
CA ASN A 200 -10.07 -1.27 -5.90
C ASN A 200 -9.50 -0.12 -6.74
N GLY A 201 -8.63 -0.45 -7.67
CA GLY A 201 -7.96 0.53 -8.52
C GLY A 201 -6.63 0.04 -9.06
N GLU A 202 -5.75 0.99 -9.36
CA GLU A 202 -4.42 0.76 -9.89
C GLU A 202 -3.48 1.87 -9.44
N ILE A 203 -2.36 1.51 -8.82
CA ILE A 203 -1.31 2.46 -8.43
C ILE A 203 -0.35 2.64 -9.60
N ASN A 204 -0.40 3.79 -10.26
CA ASN A 204 0.38 4.08 -11.44
C ASN A 204 1.84 4.44 -11.13
N THR A 205 2.12 4.95 -9.94
CA THR A 205 3.46 5.37 -9.49
C THR A 205 4.30 4.24 -8.92
N LEU A 206 3.83 2.99 -8.96
CA LEU A 206 4.39 1.81 -8.30
C LEU A 206 5.91 1.68 -8.44
N MET A 207 6.43 1.78 -9.66
CA MET A 207 7.87 1.56 -9.92
C MET A 207 8.74 2.62 -9.26
N GLY A 208 8.31 3.87 -9.28
CA GLY A 208 8.98 4.99 -8.60
C GLY A 208 8.95 4.80 -7.08
N ASN A 209 7.78 4.51 -6.52
CA ASN A 209 7.60 4.28 -5.09
C ASN A 209 8.50 3.13 -4.57
N LYS A 210 8.54 2.01 -5.28
CA LYS A 210 9.42 0.87 -4.94
C LYS A 210 10.89 1.25 -5.00
N SER A 211 11.29 1.97 -6.02
CA SER A 211 12.68 2.41 -6.20
C SER A 211 13.13 3.34 -5.06
N TRP A 212 12.28 4.28 -4.66
CA TRP A 212 12.57 5.17 -3.54
C TRP A 212 12.61 4.45 -2.20
N ILE A 213 11.68 3.52 -1.92
CA ILE A 213 11.71 2.72 -0.70
C ILE A 213 13.01 1.91 -0.64
N ARG A 214 13.42 1.25 -1.72
CA ARG A 214 14.67 0.50 -1.80
C ARG A 214 15.90 1.38 -1.61
N ALA A 215 15.91 2.58 -2.20
CA ALA A 215 17.02 3.51 -2.03
C ALA A 215 17.20 3.91 -0.55
N ARG A 216 16.10 4.08 0.19
CA ARG A 216 16.11 4.42 1.62
C ARG A 216 16.44 3.24 2.55
N GLU A 217 16.24 2.00 2.10
CA GLU A 217 16.47 0.82 2.95
C GLU A 217 17.86 0.78 3.59
N ASN A 218 18.89 1.20 2.86
CA ASN A 218 20.27 1.15 3.36
C ASN A 218 20.57 2.20 4.40
N SER A 219 19.92 3.35 4.34
CA SER A 219 20.09 4.47 5.29
C SER A 219 18.98 4.53 6.34
N ALA A 220 18.03 3.60 6.31
CA ALA A 220 16.89 3.61 7.22
C ALA A 220 17.30 3.48 8.69
N ILE A 221 16.90 4.46 9.49
CA ILE A 221 17.08 4.51 10.93
C ILE A 221 15.70 4.61 11.58
N SER A 222 15.50 3.88 12.67
CA SER A 222 14.23 3.92 13.41
C SER A 222 14.44 3.80 14.91
N LYS A 223 13.87 4.73 15.67
CA LYS A 223 13.85 4.66 17.14
C LYS A 223 13.06 3.45 17.66
N ILE A 224 12.11 2.96 16.86
CA ILE A 224 11.25 1.81 17.20
C ILE A 224 11.99 0.49 16.92
N TRP A 225 12.55 0.37 15.71
CA TRP A 225 13.20 -0.87 15.27
C TRP A 225 14.64 -1.01 15.75
N LYS A 226 15.36 0.10 15.95
CA LYS A 226 16.77 0.13 16.35
C LYS A 226 17.59 -0.86 15.50
N GLU A 227 18.34 -1.73 16.15
CA GLU A 227 19.14 -2.79 15.51
C GLU A 227 18.29 -3.81 14.71
N ASN A 228 17.01 -4.00 15.06
CA ASN A 228 16.12 -4.91 14.35
C ASN A 228 15.65 -4.37 12.98
N ILE A 229 16.04 -3.18 12.56
CA ILE A 229 15.67 -2.61 11.25
C ILE A 229 16.11 -3.53 10.10
N ASN A 230 17.21 -4.26 10.25
CA ASN A 230 17.68 -5.19 9.24
C ASN A 230 16.86 -6.49 9.17
N ASP A 231 16.18 -6.87 10.25
CA ASP A 231 15.34 -8.07 10.29
C ASP A 231 14.02 -7.90 9.52
N ILE A 232 13.64 -6.64 9.21
CA ILE A 232 12.39 -6.33 8.50
C ILE A 232 12.60 -5.96 7.03
N LYS A 233 13.84 -6.05 6.53
CA LYS A 233 14.15 -5.86 5.10
C LYS A 233 13.92 -7.15 4.30
N PRO A 234 13.57 -7.06 3.01
CA PRO A 234 13.23 -5.84 2.27
C PRO A 234 11.90 -5.24 2.74
N PHE A 235 11.75 -3.92 2.69
CA PHE A 235 10.54 -3.24 3.13
C PHE A 235 9.34 -3.56 2.23
N VAL A 236 9.57 -3.64 0.92
CA VAL A 236 8.57 -4.07 -0.07
C VAL A 236 9.09 -5.27 -0.86
N ALA A 237 8.20 -6.14 -1.28
CA ALA A 237 8.55 -7.32 -2.04
C ALA A 237 9.15 -6.98 -3.42
N ALA A 238 10.00 -7.87 -3.95
CA ALA A 238 10.60 -7.65 -5.28
C ALA A 238 9.56 -7.73 -6.40
N ASP A 239 8.62 -8.66 -6.29
CA ASP A 239 7.63 -9.11 -7.28
C ASP A 239 6.18 -8.95 -6.79
N GLY A 240 5.93 -8.05 -5.85
CA GLY A 240 4.58 -7.72 -5.37
C GLY A 240 3.74 -7.02 -6.44
N SER A 241 2.40 -7.18 -6.35
CA SER A 241 1.47 -6.33 -7.08
C SER A 241 1.45 -4.93 -6.48
N ASP A 242 0.87 -3.97 -7.20
CA ASP A 242 0.67 -2.60 -6.70
C ASP A 242 0.00 -2.56 -5.32
N SER A 243 -1.08 -3.30 -5.16
CA SER A 243 -1.83 -3.40 -3.92
C SER A 243 -1.06 -4.10 -2.80
N ALA A 244 -0.28 -5.15 -3.13
CA ALA A 244 0.55 -5.85 -2.16
C ALA A 244 1.68 -4.96 -1.63
N ASP A 245 2.29 -4.17 -2.49
CA ASP A 245 3.37 -3.26 -2.12
C ASP A 245 2.84 -2.03 -1.35
N LEU A 246 1.65 -1.51 -1.69
CA LEU A 246 0.95 -0.50 -0.88
C LEU A 246 0.63 -1.03 0.52
N ASP A 247 0.16 -2.28 0.63
CA ASP A 247 -0.08 -2.95 1.91
C ASP A 247 1.20 -3.06 2.75
N ASN A 248 2.31 -3.45 2.12
CA ASN A 248 3.61 -3.51 2.78
C ASN A 248 4.09 -2.14 3.28
N ALA A 249 3.92 -1.09 2.47
CA ALA A 249 4.28 0.28 2.86
C ALA A 249 3.43 0.78 4.03
N LEU A 250 2.12 0.50 4.00
CA LEU A 250 1.20 0.86 5.08
C LEU A 250 1.53 0.13 6.39
N GLU A 251 1.78 -1.19 6.32
CA GLU A 251 2.22 -1.96 7.50
C GLU A 251 3.53 -1.40 8.08
N LEU A 252 4.52 -1.13 7.23
CA LEU A 252 5.82 -0.61 7.66
C LEU A 252 5.66 0.70 8.42
N LEU A 253 4.94 1.67 7.88
CA LEU A 253 4.70 2.97 8.51
C LEU A 253 3.95 2.81 9.84
N THR A 254 2.88 2.03 9.84
CA THR A 254 2.04 1.80 11.02
C THR A 254 2.81 1.12 12.14
N LEU A 255 3.56 0.07 11.84
CA LEU A 255 4.33 -0.67 12.85
C LEU A 255 5.63 0.06 13.24
N SER A 256 6.04 1.05 12.46
CA SER A 256 7.13 1.98 12.81
C SER A 256 6.69 3.13 13.73
N GLY A 257 5.46 3.08 14.25
CA GLY A 257 4.98 3.95 15.32
C GLY A 257 3.99 5.03 14.89
N ARG A 258 3.63 5.08 13.62
CA ARG A 258 2.54 5.96 13.14
C ARG A 258 1.17 5.31 13.35
N SER A 259 0.13 6.12 13.46
CA SER A 259 -1.23 5.57 13.39
C SER A 259 -1.53 5.13 11.96
N ILE A 260 -2.46 4.18 11.78
CA ILE A 260 -2.88 3.78 10.44
C ILE A 260 -3.54 4.94 9.68
N LEU A 261 -4.23 5.84 10.38
CA LEU A 261 -4.84 7.04 9.80
C LEU A 261 -3.78 8.00 9.24
N GLU A 262 -2.71 8.24 10.02
CA GLU A 262 -1.55 9.02 9.59
C GLU A 262 -0.89 8.37 8.37
N SER A 263 -0.61 7.07 8.45
CA SER A 263 0.06 6.32 7.39
C SER A 263 -0.73 6.33 6.07
N VAL A 264 -2.06 6.21 6.13
CA VAL A 264 -2.92 6.32 4.94
C VAL A 264 -2.88 7.72 4.36
N CYS A 265 -2.96 8.77 5.18
CA CYS A 265 -2.88 10.15 4.69
C CYS A 265 -1.50 10.49 4.10
N MET A 266 -0.42 9.88 4.59
CA MET A 266 0.93 10.03 4.03
C MET A 266 1.06 9.35 2.67
N LEU A 267 0.52 8.12 2.53
CA LEU A 267 0.62 7.33 1.30
C LEU A 267 -0.34 7.81 0.22
N ILE A 268 -1.52 8.28 0.61
CA ILE A 268 -2.59 8.73 -0.31
C ILE A 268 -3.03 10.15 0.13
N PRO A 269 -2.18 11.17 -0.09
CA PRO A 269 -2.51 12.53 0.26
C PRO A 269 -3.58 13.10 -0.67
N GLU A 270 -4.31 14.11 -0.20
CA GLU A 270 -5.16 14.93 -1.07
C GLU A 270 -4.31 15.88 -1.94
N ALA A 271 -4.93 16.50 -2.93
CA ALA A 271 -4.27 17.49 -3.78
C ALA A 271 -4.10 18.82 -3.02
N TYR A 272 -3.05 18.92 -2.22
CA TYR A 272 -2.85 20.02 -1.25
C TYR A 272 -1.94 21.13 -1.77
N GLU A 273 -1.07 20.87 -2.74
CA GLU A 273 0.02 21.78 -3.11
C GLU A 273 -0.49 23.12 -3.66
N LYS A 274 -1.52 23.05 -4.48
CA LYS A 274 -2.12 24.24 -5.13
C LYS A 274 -3.44 24.68 -4.52
N ASP A 275 -3.86 24.10 -3.39
CA ASP A 275 -5.06 24.48 -2.68
C ASP A 275 -4.80 25.75 -1.84
N PRO A 276 -5.36 26.92 -2.20
CA PRO A 276 -5.14 28.16 -1.46
C PRO A 276 -5.84 28.16 -0.08
N ASP A 277 -6.85 27.32 0.09
CA ASP A 277 -7.71 27.28 1.28
C ASP A 277 -7.28 26.22 2.30
N ILE A 278 -6.24 25.43 1.98
CA ILE A 278 -5.77 24.40 2.91
C ILE A 278 -5.20 25.01 4.19
N ASN A 279 -5.53 24.42 5.31
CA ASN A 279 -4.97 24.81 6.61
C ASN A 279 -3.43 24.65 6.60
N GLU A 280 -2.69 25.66 7.10
CA GLU A 280 -1.23 25.67 7.10
C GLU A 280 -0.59 24.51 7.89
N ASP A 281 -1.20 24.08 9.00
CA ASP A 281 -0.70 22.97 9.79
C ASP A 281 -0.85 21.64 9.00
N LEU A 282 -1.94 21.51 8.25
CA LEU A 282 -2.18 20.35 7.38
C LEU A 282 -1.24 20.36 6.18
N ARG A 283 -0.97 21.52 5.58
CA ARG A 283 0.04 21.67 4.54
C ARG A 283 1.42 21.23 5.03
N ALA A 284 1.82 21.71 6.22
CA ALA A 284 3.09 21.34 6.84
C ALA A 284 3.20 19.83 7.12
N PHE A 285 2.10 19.19 7.54
CA PHE A 285 2.03 17.75 7.69
C PHE A 285 2.30 17.03 6.36
N TYR A 286 1.69 17.47 5.26
CA TYR A 286 1.92 16.84 3.95
C TYR A 286 3.31 17.13 3.40
N ASP A 287 3.83 18.34 3.53
CA ASP A 287 5.18 18.71 3.13
C ASP A 287 6.22 17.84 3.87
N TYR A 288 6.07 17.69 5.19
CA TYR A 288 6.89 16.77 5.99
C TYR A 288 6.77 15.33 5.51
N SER A 289 5.54 14.85 5.28
CA SER A 289 5.26 13.48 4.85
C SER A 289 5.90 13.16 3.51
N SER A 290 5.90 14.11 2.57
CA SER A 290 6.51 13.97 1.24
C SER A 290 8.04 13.80 1.28
N CYS A 291 8.70 14.21 2.37
CA CYS A 291 10.12 13.95 2.59
C CYS A 291 10.41 12.52 3.02
N ILE A 292 9.43 11.85 3.64
CA ILE A 292 9.59 10.49 4.20
C ILE A 292 9.18 9.43 3.20
N VAL A 293 8.04 9.64 2.51
CA VAL A 293 7.47 8.68 1.58
C VAL A 293 6.83 9.40 0.41
N GLU A 294 7.05 8.91 -0.78
CA GLU A 294 6.38 9.39 -1.99
C GLU A 294 4.90 9.00 -1.96
N PRO A 295 4.00 9.86 -2.49
CA PRO A 295 2.58 9.52 -2.62
C PRO A 295 2.39 8.31 -3.56
N TRP A 296 1.49 7.43 -3.18
CA TRP A 296 1.05 6.30 -3.99
C TRP A 296 -0.18 6.74 -4.78
N ASP A 297 0.00 6.98 -6.05
CA ASP A 297 -0.97 7.67 -6.89
C ASP A 297 -1.49 6.80 -8.02
N GLY A 298 -2.75 7.04 -8.35
CA GLY A 298 -3.53 6.34 -9.35
C GLY A 298 -5.00 6.25 -8.93
N PRO A 299 -5.89 5.70 -9.78
CA PRO A 299 -7.29 5.47 -9.41
C PRO A 299 -7.37 4.50 -8.23
N ALA A 300 -7.66 4.99 -7.03
CA ALA A 300 -7.63 4.17 -5.82
C ALA A 300 -8.84 4.40 -4.90
N ALA A 301 -9.57 3.32 -4.64
CA ALA A 301 -10.49 3.22 -3.52
C ALA A 301 -9.91 2.19 -2.55
N VAL A 302 -9.40 2.65 -1.43
CA VAL A 302 -8.72 1.82 -0.43
C VAL A 302 -9.58 1.72 0.81
N VAL A 303 -9.91 0.50 1.22
CA VAL A 303 -10.41 0.20 2.56
C VAL A 303 -9.26 -0.35 3.38
N PHE A 304 -9.17 0.02 4.66
CA PHE A 304 -8.04 -0.33 5.50
C PHE A 304 -8.44 -0.68 6.92
N THR A 305 -7.59 -1.46 7.59
CA THR A 305 -7.75 -1.76 9.03
C THR A 305 -6.42 -2.17 9.67
N ASP A 306 -6.26 -1.84 10.95
CA ASP A 306 -5.23 -2.38 11.85
C ASP A 306 -5.83 -3.25 12.96
N GLY A 307 -7.10 -3.63 12.82
CA GLY A 307 -7.86 -4.36 13.83
C GLY A 307 -8.51 -3.49 14.91
N ARG A 308 -8.14 -2.22 15.03
CA ARG A 308 -8.81 -1.19 15.84
C ARG A 308 -9.56 -0.19 14.98
N TYR A 309 -8.86 0.42 14.05
CA TYR A 309 -9.46 1.31 13.06
C TYR A 309 -9.89 0.51 11.84
N VAL A 310 -11.02 0.88 11.30
CA VAL A 310 -11.47 0.45 9.97
C VAL A 310 -11.96 1.67 9.23
N GLY A 311 -11.52 1.83 7.98
CA GLY A 311 -11.85 3.04 7.24
C GLY A 311 -11.69 2.88 5.75
N ALA A 312 -11.91 3.98 5.06
CA ALA A 312 -11.76 4.07 3.62
C ALA A 312 -11.20 5.43 3.21
N ALA A 313 -10.36 5.42 2.19
CA ALA A 313 -9.80 6.62 1.59
C ALA A 313 -9.88 6.54 0.07
N LEU A 314 -10.04 7.67 -0.57
CA LEU A 314 -9.98 7.81 -2.02
C LEU A 314 -8.71 8.54 -2.45
N ASP A 315 -8.25 8.20 -3.64
CA ASP A 315 -7.23 8.99 -4.33
C ASP A 315 -7.68 10.45 -4.47
N ARG A 316 -6.73 11.36 -4.63
CA ARG A 316 -6.97 12.80 -4.70
C ARG A 316 -7.94 13.24 -5.81
N ASN A 317 -8.08 12.46 -6.88
CA ASN A 317 -9.01 12.72 -7.98
C ASN A 317 -10.37 12.03 -7.78
N GLY A 318 -10.46 11.06 -6.86
CA GLY A 318 -11.69 10.32 -6.58
C GLY A 318 -12.21 9.53 -7.78
N LEU A 319 -11.32 8.93 -8.55
CA LEU A 319 -11.65 8.21 -9.79
C LEU A 319 -12.43 6.92 -9.52
N ARG A 320 -12.32 6.36 -8.31
CA ARG A 320 -13.12 5.23 -7.84
C ARG A 320 -14.13 5.71 -6.80
N PRO A 321 -15.34 5.16 -6.76
CA PRO A 321 -16.33 5.54 -5.75
C PRO A 321 -16.15 4.75 -4.45
N ILE A 322 -16.42 5.41 -3.31
CA ILE A 322 -16.75 4.75 -2.05
C ILE A 322 -18.02 5.39 -1.49
N ARG A 323 -18.96 4.54 -1.14
CA ARG A 323 -20.23 4.91 -0.50
C ARG A 323 -20.31 4.31 0.88
N TYR A 324 -21.11 4.94 1.75
CA TYR A 324 -21.37 4.40 3.08
C TYR A 324 -22.83 4.51 3.47
N ASN A 325 -23.26 3.57 4.30
CA ASN A 325 -24.53 3.58 5.01
C ASN A 325 -24.28 3.41 6.51
N ILE A 326 -25.02 4.13 7.31
CA ILE A 326 -25.05 4.03 8.77
C ILE A 326 -26.48 3.66 9.17
N THR A 327 -26.62 2.64 10.02
CA THR A 327 -27.91 2.15 10.47
C THR A 327 -28.21 2.56 11.90
N ASP A 328 -29.48 2.44 12.30
CA ASP A 328 -29.98 2.72 13.64
C ASP A 328 -29.41 1.79 14.72
N ASP A 329 -28.95 0.59 14.36
CA ASP A 329 -28.25 -0.34 15.23
C ASP A 329 -26.72 -0.14 15.26
N ASN A 330 -26.23 0.98 14.70
CA ASN A 330 -24.83 1.37 14.59
C ASN A 330 -23.97 0.43 13.72
N LEU A 331 -24.57 -0.24 12.73
CA LEU A 331 -23.81 -0.85 11.67
C LEU A 331 -23.35 0.21 10.69
N ILE A 332 -22.06 0.17 10.31
CA ILE A 332 -21.50 1.02 9.26
C ILE A 332 -21.02 0.11 8.13
N VAL A 333 -21.53 0.37 6.93
CA VAL A 333 -21.16 -0.35 5.72
C VAL A 333 -20.48 0.62 4.75
N LEU A 334 -19.26 0.29 4.36
CA LEU A 334 -18.45 1.03 3.38
C LEU A 334 -18.21 0.14 2.16
N GLY A 335 -18.33 0.67 0.97
CA GLY A 335 -18.03 -0.11 -0.23
C GLY A 335 -18.06 0.70 -1.52
N SER A 336 -17.57 0.12 -2.60
CA SER A 336 -17.56 0.75 -3.93
C SER A 336 -18.97 1.04 -4.47
N GLU A 337 -19.98 0.30 -4.00
CA GLU A 337 -21.35 0.37 -4.49
C GLU A 337 -22.35 0.38 -3.34
N ILE A 338 -23.58 0.83 -3.61
CA ILE A 338 -24.73 0.69 -2.72
C ILE A 338 -25.30 -0.73 -2.88
N GLY A 339 -25.81 -1.31 -1.78
CA GLY A 339 -26.48 -2.61 -1.83
C GLY A 339 -25.53 -3.81 -1.73
N ILE A 340 -24.26 -3.57 -1.35
CA ILE A 340 -23.30 -4.65 -1.04
C ILE A 340 -23.72 -5.45 0.19
N VAL A 341 -24.51 -4.85 1.07
CA VAL A 341 -25.21 -5.50 2.18
C VAL A 341 -26.69 -5.16 2.02
N ASP A 342 -27.55 -6.16 2.15
CA ASP A 342 -29.00 -5.97 2.14
C ASP A 342 -29.45 -5.36 3.46
N ILE A 343 -29.62 -4.03 3.47
CA ILE A 343 -30.06 -3.25 4.63
C ILE A 343 -31.45 -2.69 4.31
N PRO A 344 -32.48 -2.99 5.09
CA PRO A 344 -33.78 -2.38 4.92
C PRO A 344 -33.67 -0.85 4.96
N PRO A 345 -34.22 -0.12 3.98
CA PRO A 345 -34.10 1.35 3.91
C PRO A 345 -34.53 2.08 5.19
N LYS A 346 -35.53 1.55 5.89
CA LYS A 346 -36.03 2.10 7.14
C LYS A 346 -35.00 2.10 8.30
N ASN A 347 -33.99 1.24 8.22
CA ASN A 347 -32.94 1.13 9.22
C ASN A 347 -31.75 2.03 8.91
N ILE A 348 -31.69 2.66 7.75
CA ILE A 348 -30.60 3.54 7.34
C ILE A 348 -30.88 4.94 7.87
N ILE A 349 -30.05 5.42 8.81
CA ILE A 349 -30.16 6.76 9.37
C ILE A 349 -29.32 7.80 8.61
N ARG A 350 -28.27 7.34 7.90
CA ARG A 350 -27.42 8.22 7.11
C ARG A 350 -26.75 7.43 5.97
N SER A 351 -26.75 8.03 4.81
CA SER A 351 -26.03 7.56 3.61
C SER A 351 -25.13 8.68 3.08
N GLY A 352 -24.02 8.29 2.45
CA GLY A 352 -23.14 9.27 1.84
C GLY A 352 -22.09 8.63 0.95
N ARG A 353 -21.18 9.49 0.47
CA ARG A 353 -20.01 9.08 -0.31
C ARG A 353 -18.75 9.70 0.29
N VAL A 354 -17.64 9.03 0.16
CA VAL A 354 -16.32 9.62 0.41
C VAL A 354 -15.97 10.47 -0.81
N ALA A 355 -15.55 11.70 -0.60
CA ALA A 355 -15.18 12.61 -1.68
C ALA A 355 -13.71 12.39 -2.11
N PRO A 356 -13.28 12.94 -3.26
CA PRO A 356 -11.89 12.89 -3.71
C PRO A 356 -10.90 13.35 -2.65
N GLY A 357 -9.82 12.60 -2.45
CA GLY A 357 -8.80 12.90 -1.45
C GLY A 357 -9.25 12.83 0.01
N LYS A 358 -10.44 12.31 0.29
CA LYS A 358 -11.02 12.28 1.63
C LYS A 358 -10.93 10.89 2.26
N ILE A 359 -10.89 10.89 3.59
CA ILE A 359 -10.82 9.71 4.43
C ILE A 359 -12.02 9.65 5.39
N LEU A 360 -12.48 8.44 5.70
CA LEU A 360 -13.50 8.18 6.70
C LEU A 360 -13.05 6.95 7.49
N ALA A 361 -13.15 6.99 8.82
CA ALA A 361 -12.73 5.89 9.65
C ALA A 361 -13.61 5.73 10.90
N VAL A 362 -13.62 4.52 11.43
CA VAL A 362 -14.24 4.15 12.69
C VAL A 362 -13.18 3.66 13.66
N ASP A 363 -13.11 4.24 14.84
CA ASP A 363 -12.41 3.65 15.98
C ASP A 363 -13.36 2.65 16.67
N THR A 364 -13.12 1.36 16.47
CA THR A 364 -13.99 0.31 17.03
C THR A 364 -13.85 0.19 18.54
N LYS A 365 -12.74 0.65 19.12
CA LYS A 365 -12.50 0.64 20.56
C LYS A 365 -13.27 1.75 21.24
N GLU A 366 -13.14 2.97 20.76
CA GLU A 366 -13.83 4.14 21.30
C GLU A 366 -15.27 4.27 20.74
N LYS A 367 -15.61 3.52 19.69
CA LYS A 367 -16.93 3.50 19.00
C LYS A 367 -17.26 4.87 18.39
N ILE A 368 -16.29 5.49 17.78
CA ILE A 368 -16.39 6.82 17.18
C ILE A 368 -16.25 6.69 15.68
N LEU A 369 -17.19 7.30 14.94
CA LEU A 369 -17.07 7.54 13.52
C LEU A 369 -16.41 8.90 13.32
N MET A 370 -15.30 8.92 12.58
CA MET A 370 -14.52 10.10 12.30
C MET A 370 -14.57 10.44 10.81
N PHE A 371 -14.82 11.68 10.50
CA PHE A 371 -14.79 12.19 9.13
C PHE A 371 -13.46 12.88 8.82
N ASP A 372 -13.21 13.12 7.54
CA ASP A 372 -11.98 13.68 7.00
C ASP A 372 -11.41 14.85 7.80
N ASN A 373 -12.24 15.87 8.05
CA ASN A 373 -11.79 17.08 8.73
C ASN A 373 -11.29 16.79 10.14
N GLU A 374 -12.00 15.94 10.90
CA GLU A 374 -11.60 15.58 12.27
C GLU A 374 -10.30 14.77 12.27
N ILE A 375 -10.16 13.83 11.33
CA ILE A 375 -8.95 13.02 11.21
C ILE A 375 -7.76 13.92 10.89
N LYS A 376 -7.87 14.74 9.85
CA LYS A 376 -6.78 15.59 9.36
C LYS A 376 -6.42 16.70 10.35
N GLU A 377 -7.41 17.30 11.02
CA GLU A 377 -7.16 18.25 12.07
C GLU A 377 -6.39 17.65 13.24
N ASN A 378 -6.75 16.45 13.68
CA ASN A 378 -6.04 15.75 14.73
C ASN A 378 -4.61 15.37 14.31
N LEU A 379 -4.41 14.92 13.06
CA LEU A 379 -3.10 14.57 12.54
C LEU A 379 -2.18 15.79 12.43
N SER A 380 -2.66 16.89 11.85
CA SER A 380 -1.86 18.10 11.65
C SER A 380 -1.40 18.75 12.96
N LYS A 381 -2.16 18.53 14.05
CA LYS A 381 -1.85 19.04 15.40
C LYS A 381 -1.12 18.03 16.28
N SER A 382 -0.92 16.80 15.83
CA SER A 382 -0.28 15.73 16.63
C SER A 382 1.20 16.00 16.93
N THR A 383 1.83 16.82 16.11
CA THR A 383 3.25 17.16 16.16
C THR A 383 3.46 18.57 15.57
N ASN A 384 4.57 19.21 15.91
CA ASN A 384 4.91 20.55 15.41
C ASN A 384 5.46 20.53 13.98
N TYR A 385 4.70 20.00 13.03
CA TYR A 385 5.11 19.91 11.62
C TYR A 385 5.42 21.29 11.03
N LYS A 386 4.67 22.33 11.43
CA LYS A 386 4.87 23.69 10.94
C LYS A 386 6.22 24.25 11.35
N ASP A 387 6.62 24.05 12.60
CA ASP A 387 7.91 24.52 13.09
C ASP A 387 9.04 23.77 12.36
N TRP A 388 8.94 22.46 12.21
CA TRP A 388 9.92 21.66 11.49
C TRP A 388 10.02 22.06 10.01
N ALA A 389 8.88 22.29 9.34
CA ALA A 389 8.87 22.76 7.97
C ALA A 389 9.54 24.12 7.82
N SER A 390 9.24 25.08 8.73
CA SER A 390 9.83 26.41 8.71
C SER A 390 11.34 26.43 8.97
N GLU A 391 11.82 25.51 9.82
CA GLU A 391 13.24 25.39 10.14
C GLU A 391 14.04 24.63 9.06
N SER A 392 13.39 23.69 8.37
CA SER A 392 14.08 22.75 7.47
C SER A 392 13.94 23.10 5.99
N PHE A 393 12.84 23.75 5.59
CA PHE A 393 12.61 24.09 4.18
C PHE A 393 13.06 25.52 3.87
N HIS A 394 14.11 25.62 3.08
CA HIS A 394 14.64 26.89 2.57
C HIS A 394 14.54 26.90 1.03
N LYS A 395 14.01 28.00 0.50
CA LYS A 395 14.01 28.17 -0.96
C LYS A 395 15.41 28.56 -1.44
N ALA A 396 15.89 27.89 -2.48
CA ALA A 396 17.17 28.24 -3.08
C ALA A 396 17.24 29.72 -3.50
N SER A 397 16.11 30.30 -3.95
CA SER A 397 16.00 31.71 -4.28
C SER A 397 16.21 32.66 -3.10
N GLU A 398 15.97 32.22 -1.85
CA GLU A 398 16.19 33.00 -0.64
C GLU A 398 17.66 32.93 -0.19
N MET A 399 18.36 31.84 -0.58
CA MET A 399 19.76 31.59 -0.24
C MET A 399 20.72 32.27 -1.23
N LEU A 400 20.28 32.53 -2.45
CA LEU A 400 21.07 33.16 -3.50
C LEU A 400 20.82 34.68 -3.53
N SER A 401 21.87 35.48 -3.66
CA SER A 401 21.72 36.91 -3.83
C SER A 401 21.02 37.24 -5.16
N ALA A 402 20.28 38.34 -5.20
CA ALA A 402 19.62 38.82 -6.43
C ALA A 402 20.61 38.97 -7.60
N ASN A 403 21.87 39.31 -7.28
CA ASN A 403 22.94 39.42 -8.30
C ASN A 403 23.42 38.05 -8.83
N GLU A 404 23.29 36.97 -8.04
CA GLU A 404 23.62 35.62 -8.48
C GLU A 404 22.50 35.01 -9.31
N LEU A 405 21.24 35.33 -8.97
CA LEU A 405 20.08 34.87 -9.73
C LEU A 405 19.91 35.60 -11.09
N ASN A 406 20.32 36.87 -11.16
CA ASN A 406 20.13 37.73 -12.34
C ASN A 406 21.37 37.85 -13.21
N LYS A 407 22.38 37.01 -13.07
CA LYS A 407 23.45 36.91 -14.07
C LYS A 407 22.86 36.33 -15.35
N ASN A 408 22.21 37.19 -16.14
CA ASN A 408 22.01 36.91 -17.54
C ASN A 408 23.41 36.82 -18.18
N VAL A 409 23.89 35.61 -18.37
CA VAL A 409 25.02 35.39 -19.26
C VAL A 409 24.44 35.57 -20.65
N GLU A 410 24.58 36.79 -21.23
CA GLU A 410 24.38 36.97 -22.68
C GLU A 410 25.46 36.13 -23.35
N ILE A 411 25.06 34.98 -23.87
CA ILE A 411 25.91 34.13 -24.69
C ILE A 411 25.78 34.70 -26.12
N ASP A 412 26.73 35.54 -26.53
CA ASP A 412 26.82 35.99 -27.92
C ASP A 412 27.39 34.83 -28.75
N LEU A 413 26.52 34.08 -29.39
CA LEU A 413 26.89 32.95 -30.25
C LEU A 413 26.77 33.35 -31.69
N ASN A 414 27.86 33.20 -32.44
CA ASN A 414 27.77 33.21 -33.88
C ASN A 414 27.07 31.94 -34.41
N GLU A 415 26.67 31.93 -35.70
CA GLU A 415 25.90 30.84 -36.29
C GLU A 415 26.63 29.49 -36.22
N ASP A 416 27.96 29.47 -36.37
CA ASP A 416 28.74 28.23 -36.31
C ASP A 416 28.82 27.67 -34.90
N ASP A 417 28.97 28.52 -33.88
CA ASP A 417 28.97 28.13 -32.49
C ASP A 417 27.58 27.60 -32.06
N LEU A 418 26.52 28.25 -32.51
CA LEU A 418 25.15 27.81 -32.27
C LEU A 418 24.90 26.41 -32.89
N LEU A 419 25.31 26.21 -34.14
CA LEU A 419 25.20 24.93 -34.84
C LEU A 419 26.03 23.83 -34.15
N ASN A 420 27.20 24.15 -33.66
CA ASN A 420 28.05 23.22 -32.94
C ASN A 420 27.42 22.82 -31.58
N LEU A 421 26.81 23.78 -30.88
CA LEU A 421 26.07 23.52 -29.66
C LEU A 421 24.84 22.65 -29.92
N GLN A 422 24.04 22.95 -30.95
CA GLN A 422 22.90 22.12 -31.34
C GLN A 422 23.32 20.67 -31.61
N LYS A 423 24.44 20.49 -32.36
CA LYS A 423 25.00 19.15 -32.60
C LYS A 423 25.48 18.47 -31.31
N ALA A 424 26.14 19.23 -30.43
CA ALA A 424 26.65 18.71 -29.16
C ALA A 424 25.53 18.25 -28.24
N PHE A 425 24.41 18.97 -28.22
CA PHE A 425 23.19 18.58 -27.48
C PHE A 425 22.29 17.59 -28.22
N GLY A 426 22.64 17.22 -29.45
CA GLY A 426 21.92 16.20 -30.21
C GLY A 426 20.64 16.68 -30.88
N TYR A 427 20.42 17.98 -31.00
CA TYR A 427 19.28 18.54 -31.73
C TYR A 427 19.38 18.24 -33.21
N THR A 428 18.30 17.72 -33.78
CA THR A 428 18.12 17.49 -35.21
C THR A 428 17.35 18.66 -35.84
N LEU A 429 17.40 18.76 -37.19
CA LEU A 429 16.57 19.72 -37.92
C LEU A 429 15.05 19.48 -37.63
N GLU A 430 14.67 18.23 -37.50
CA GLU A 430 13.28 17.86 -37.16
C GLU A 430 12.87 18.35 -35.77
N ASP A 431 13.79 18.28 -34.80
CA ASP A 431 13.54 18.82 -33.44
C ASP A 431 13.35 20.35 -33.52
N MET A 432 14.15 21.02 -34.32
CA MET A 432 14.03 22.48 -34.49
C MET A 432 12.69 22.87 -35.10
N GLU A 433 12.31 22.24 -36.21
CA GLU A 433 11.10 22.59 -36.96
C GLU A 433 9.80 22.12 -36.28
N ARG A 434 9.84 20.95 -35.62
CA ARG A 434 8.61 20.33 -35.06
C ARG A 434 8.42 20.56 -33.59
N LEU A 435 9.48 20.83 -32.84
CA LEU A 435 9.42 21.04 -31.40
C LEU A 435 9.71 22.49 -31.02
N ILE A 436 10.91 22.95 -31.32
CA ILE A 436 11.40 24.26 -30.82
C ILE A 436 10.66 25.42 -31.45
N GLU A 437 10.55 25.43 -32.79
CA GLU A 437 9.86 26.51 -33.53
C GLU A 437 8.40 26.67 -33.11
N PRO A 438 7.54 25.60 -33.05
CA PRO A 438 6.19 25.73 -32.55
C PRO A 438 6.11 26.22 -31.09
N MET A 439 7.03 25.79 -30.23
CA MET A 439 7.09 26.26 -28.86
C MET A 439 7.40 27.76 -28.79
N SER A 440 8.35 28.22 -29.58
CA SER A 440 8.75 29.64 -29.61
C SER A 440 7.64 30.55 -30.15
N ILE A 441 6.91 30.08 -31.18
CA ILE A 441 5.86 30.88 -31.86
C ILE A 441 4.57 30.88 -31.03
N ASN A 442 4.18 29.72 -30.51
CA ASN A 442 2.86 29.55 -29.94
C ASN A 442 2.85 29.58 -28.39
N GLY A 443 4.02 29.57 -27.76
CA GLY A 443 4.12 29.46 -26.29
C GLY A 443 3.46 28.22 -25.70
N LYS A 444 3.36 27.15 -26.52
CA LYS A 444 2.71 25.88 -26.14
C LYS A 444 3.58 24.71 -26.52
N GLU A 445 3.51 23.67 -25.75
CA GLU A 445 4.17 22.40 -26.08
C GLU A 445 3.58 21.83 -27.39
N PRO A 446 4.40 21.40 -28.35
CA PRO A 446 3.93 20.85 -29.60
C PRO A 446 3.26 19.49 -29.39
N MET A 447 2.22 19.22 -30.15
CA MET A 447 1.57 17.91 -30.15
C MET A 447 2.33 16.98 -31.10
N GLY A 448 2.72 15.82 -30.56
CA GLY A 448 3.43 14.81 -31.34
C GLY A 448 3.37 13.42 -30.70
N SER A 449 3.87 12.43 -31.41
CA SER A 449 4.02 11.07 -30.84
C SER A 449 5.18 11.05 -29.85
N MET A 450 4.97 10.49 -28.68
CA MET A 450 6.00 10.37 -27.64
C MET A 450 6.86 9.12 -27.76
N GLY A 451 6.64 8.26 -28.73
CA GLY A 451 7.37 7.04 -28.95
C GLY A 451 8.28 7.10 -30.18
N ASP A 452 9.51 6.68 -30.05
CA ASP A 452 10.40 6.36 -31.18
C ASP A 452 10.83 4.90 -31.07
N ASP A 453 10.32 4.05 -31.93
CA ASP A 453 10.65 2.63 -32.05
C ASP A 453 11.63 2.34 -33.20
N THR A 454 12.23 3.39 -33.78
CA THR A 454 13.28 3.23 -34.78
C THR A 454 14.46 2.43 -34.21
N PRO A 455 14.88 1.35 -34.84
CA PRO A 455 16.03 0.56 -34.38
C PRO A 455 17.30 1.40 -34.30
N ILE A 456 18.07 1.21 -33.25
CA ILE A 456 19.38 1.85 -33.12
C ILE A 456 20.34 1.16 -34.10
N SER A 457 20.97 1.97 -34.99
CA SER A 457 21.96 1.44 -35.89
C SER A 457 23.27 1.10 -35.14
N ALA A 458 23.56 -0.16 -34.99
CA ALA A 458 24.77 -0.64 -34.31
C ALA A 458 26.07 -0.28 -35.05
N LEU A 459 25.99 0.02 -36.34
CA LEU A 459 27.13 0.34 -37.18
C LEU A 459 27.25 1.85 -37.49
N SER A 460 26.44 2.67 -36.92
CA SER A 460 26.50 4.13 -37.13
C SER A 460 27.68 4.75 -36.40
N SER A 461 28.46 5.54 -37.09
CA SER A 461 29.48 6.41 -36.50
C SER A 461 28.94 7.79 -36.10
N LYS A 462 27.65 8.07 -36.37
CA LYS A 462 27.01 9.33 -35.99
C LYS A 462 26.75 9.36 -34.51
N PRO A 463 27.22 10.36 -33.76
CA PRO A 463 26.90 10.51 -32.35
C PRO A 463 25.39 10.78 -32.20
N LYS A 464 24.79 10.12 -31.23
CA LYS A 464 23.41 10.36 -30.83
C LYS A 464 23.37 10.75 -29.35
N SER A 465 22.37 11.55 -28.97
CA SER A 465 22.11 11.83 -27.56
C SER A 465 21.89 10.56 -26.80
N VAL A 466 22.39 10.46 -25.58
CA VAL A 466 22.21 9.28 -24.71
C VAL A 466 20.73 8.98 -24.48
N PHE A 467 19.86 9.97 -24.51
CA PHE A 467 18.42 9.81 -24.32
C PHE A 467 17.76 8.99 -25.45
N THR A 468 18.32 8.96 -26.66
CA THR A 468 17.78 8.18 -27.78
C THR A 468 17.95 6.66 -27.59
N TYR A 469 18.79 6.22 -26.63
CA TYR A 469 18.97 4.81 -26.30
C TYR A 469 17.89 4.29 -25.33
N PHE A 470 17.15 5.18 -24.69
CA PHE A 470 16.06 4.81 -23.79
C PHE A 470 14.74 4.83 -24.54
N LYS A 471 14.25 3.67 -24.91
CA LYS A 471 12.99 3.50 -25.65
C LYS A 471 11.89 3.04 -24.74
N GLN A 472 10.68 3.49 -25.05
CA GLN A 472 9.48 3.00 -24.39
C GLN A 472 9.16 1.58 -24.85
N ARG A 473 8.68 0.75 -23.95
CA ARG A 473 8.31 -0.64 -24.24
C ARG A 473 6.88 -0.79 -24.74
N PHE A 474 6.04 0.22 -24.53
CA PHE A 474 4.62 0.21 -24.86
C PHE A 474 4.26 1.38 -25.75
N ALA A 475 3.21 1.21 -26.58
CA ALA A 475 2.57 2.33 -27.23
C ALA A 475 2.06 3.31 -26.16
N GLN A 476 2.38 4.58 -26.31
CA GLN A 476 1.95 5.63 -25.41
C GLN A 476 0.94 6.55 -26.10
N VAL A 477 0.02 7.07 -25.31
CA VAL A 477 -0.87 8.13 -25.79
C VAL A 477 -0.09 9.44 -25.91
N THR A 478 -0.44 10.26 -26.88
CA THR A 478 0.21 11.55 -27.14
C THR A 478 0.09 12.52 -25.96
N ASN A 479 -1.06 12.52 -25.28
CA ASN A 479 -1.32 13.30 -24.08
C ASN A 479 -1.74 12.34 -22.96
N PRO A 480 -0.83 11.68 -22.24
CA PRO A 480 -1.18 10.88 -21.09
C PRO A 480 -1.87 11.75 -20.03
N PRO A 481 -2.86 11.26 -19.32
CA PRO A 481 -3.48 12.01 -18.23
C PRO A 481 -2.41 12.31 -17.18
N ILE A 482 -2.07 13.58 -17.00
CA ILE A 482 -1.16 14.08 -15.99
C ILE A 482 -2.01 14.67 -14.87
N ASP A 483 -1.86 14.11 -13.69
CA ASP A 483 -2.45 14.64 -12.47
C ASP A 483 -1.52 15.71 -11.84
N PRO A 484 -1.97 16.51 -10.84
CA PRO A 484 -1.18 17.58 -10.27
C PRO A 484 0.20 17.14 -9.72
N TYR A 485 0.33 15.90 -9.21
CA TYR A 485 1.63 15.40 -8.74
C TYR A 485 2.58 15.03 -9.89
N ARG A 486 2.08 14.37 -10.92
CA ARG A 486 2.87 14.08 -12.11
C ARG A 486 3.21 15.34 -12.88
N GLU A 487 2.28 16.29 -12.93
CA GLU A 487 2.53 17.62 -13.49
C GLU A 487 3.66 18.32 -12.74
N GLU A 488 3.66 18.28 -11.41
CA GLU A 488 4.72 18.85 -10.58
C GLU A 488 6.07 18.20 -10.85
N SER A 489 6.16 16.89 -10.97
CA SER A 489 7.41 16.16 -11.20
C SER A 489 7.91 16.23 -12.65
N VAL A 490 7.02 16.40 -13.62
CA VAL A 490 7.35 16.42 -15.06
C VAL A 490 7.49 17.84 -15.60
N MET A 491 6.68 18.78 -15.12
CA MET A 491 6.56 20.15 -15.62
C MET A 491 7.05 21.20 -14.61
N SER A 492 7.29 20.83 -13.37
CA SER A 492 7.88 21.68 -12.34
C SER A 492 9.37 21.37 -12.18
N LEU A 493 10.18 22.41 -12.02
CA LEU A 493 11.58 22.31 -11.63
C LEU A 493 11.77 22.28 -10.11
N ARG A 494 10.69 22.22 -9.33
CA ARG A 494 10.77 22.13 -7.88
C ARG A 494 11.32 20.77 -7.47
N VAL A 495 12.45 20.77 -6.79
CA VAL A 495 13.11 19.59 -6.25
C VAL A 495 13.45 19.84 -4.79
N LEU A 496 13.14 18.91 -3.92
CA LEU A 496 13.61 18.93 -2.53
C LEU A 496 14.98 18.26 -2.48
N ILE A 497 16.00 19.07 -2.13
CA ILE A 497 17.40 18.64 -2.02
C ILE A 497 17.76 18.61 -0.54
N GLY A 498 18.41 17.55 -0.09
CA GLY A 498 18.89 17.42 1.29
C GLY A 498 18.77 16.00 1.82
N ASP A 499 19.11 15.85 3.08
CA ASP A 499 18.98 14.57 3.77
C ASP A 499 17.50 14.27 4.08
N LYS A 500 17.01 13.14 3.58
CA LYS A 500 15.65 12.65 3.79
C LYS A 500 15.61 11.44 4.74
N SER A 501 16.66 11.25 5.54
CA SER A 501 16.82 10.07 6.41
C SER A 501 16.11 10.18 7.77
N ASN A 502 15.38 11.23 8.05
CA ASN A 502 14.75 11.47 9.35
C ASN A 502 13.46 10.65 9.58
#